data_301b5c5915ad84d818922e4bd3c183e0
#
_entry.id   301b5c5915ad84d818922e4bd3c183e0
#
_cell.length_a   1.000
_cell.length_b   1.000
_cell.length_c   1.000
_cell.angle_alpha   90.00
_cell.angle_beta   90.00
_cell.angle_gamma   90.00
#
_symmetry.space_group_name_H-M   'P 1'
#
loop_
_entity.id
_entity.type
_entity.pdbx_description
1 polymer ?
#
loop_
_entity_poly.entity_id
_entity_poly.type
_entity_poly.pdbx_seq_one_letter_code
_entity_poly.pdbx_strand_id
1 'polypeptide(L)'
;MSKICFLIPDGVGIRNYLYSGVLSELRKEGIEVQIWHSLSEEVISLSEKISGYKPQSFSLSNYPEDVITQIMRESASYARLLHNVRKTENETLMANWSFGNPGLGKKLIIRLAEWIGASTRSYESILSIESLLWKKLKSSKNYKYSRKKLQEIHPDILFCT
;
A
#
# COMPACT_ATOMS: atom_id res chain seq x y z
N MET A 1 -4.82 0.47 -28.43
CA MET A 1 -3.93 -0.48 -27.77
C MET A 1 -4.23 -0.35 -26.28
N SER A 2 -4.63 -1.43 -25.62
CA SER A 2 -4.98 -1.40 -24.21
C SER A 2 -3.72 -1.27 -23.36
N LYS A 3 -3.80 -0.49 -22.28
CA LYS A 3 -2.68 -0.15 -21.41
C LYS A 3 -2.95 -0.63 -19.98
N ILE A 4 -2.06 -1.46 -19.45
CA ILE A 4 -2.13 -1.98 -18.09
C ILE A 4 -0.96 -1.43 -17.27
N CYS A 5 -1.26 -0.92 -16.08
CA CYS A 5 -0.25 -0.49 -15.12
C CYS A 5 -0.28 -1.42 -13.89
N PHE A 6 0.88 -2.00 -13.55
CA PHE A 6 1.08 -2.74 -12.31
C PHE A 6 1.63 -1.81 -11.24
N LEU A 7 0.90 -1.64 -10.14
CA LEU A 7 1.39 -0.95 -8.95
C LEU A 7 2.06 -1.98 -8.04
N ILE A 8 3.40 -1.90 -7.94
CA ILE A 8 4.23 -2.87 -7.22
C ILE A 8 4.99 -2.15 -6.09
N PRO A 9 4.39 -2.03 -4.90
CA PRO A 9 5.04 -1.37 -3.77
C PRO A 9 6.06 -2.26 -3.06
N ASP A 10 6.00 -3.58 -3.23
CA ASP A 10 6.75 -4.56 -2.44
C ASP A 10 7.18 -5.81 -3.24
N GLY A 11 7.83 -6.75 -2.52
CA GLY A 11 8.37 -7.98 -3.10
C GLY A 11 7.33 -9.00 -3.58
N VAL A 12 6.09 -8.93 -3.14
CA VAL A 12 5.03 -9.89 -3.55
C VAL A 12 4.71 -9.70 -5.02
N GLY A 13 4.54 -8.45 -5.45
CA GLY A 13 4.29 -8.12 -6.85
C GLY A 13 5.45 -8.49 -7.77
N ILE A 14 6.70 -8.44 -7.28
CA ILE A 14 7.87 -8.88 -8.05
C ILE A 14 7.70 -10.33 -8.49
N ARG A 15 7.49 -11.23 -7.54
CA ARG A 15 7.39 -12.66 -7.82
C ARG A 15 6.18 -12.98 -8.70
N ASN A 16 5.05 -12.37 -8.42
CA ASN A 16 3.80 -12.72 -9.07
C ASN A 16 3.66 -12.14 -10.49
N TYR A 17 4.26 -11.01 -10.76
CA TYR A 17 4.10 -10.31 -12.03
C TYR A 17 5.40 -10.15 -12.81
N LEU A 18 6.49 -9.74 -12.16
CA LEU A 18 7.73 -9.44 -12.88
C LEU A 18 8.53 -10.70 -13.24
N TYR A 19 8.53 -11.71 -12.36
CA TYR A 19 9.27 -12.95 -12.56
C TYR A 19 8.41 -14.11 -13.09
N SER A 20 7.13 -13.85 -13.31
CA SER A 20 6.22 -14.78 -13.99
C SER A 20 6.18 -14.50 -15.49
N GLY A 21 5.59 -15.41 -16.26
CA GLY A 21 5.37 -15.23 -17.69
C GLY A 21 4.34 -14.17 -18.06
N VAL A 22 3.69 -13.50 -17.09
CA VAL A 22 2.57 -12.56 -17.32
C VAL A 22 2.96 -11.42 -18.25
N LEU A 23 4.14 -10.81 -18.06
CA LEU A 23 4.58 -9.68 -18.89
C LEU A 23 4.76 -10.08 -20.36
N SER A 24 5.33 -11.26 -20.59
CA SER A 24 5.55 -11.77 -21.94
C SER A 24 4.22 -12.13 -22.64
N GLU A 25 3.27 -12.72 -21.90
CA GLU A 25 1.96 -13.06 -22.46
C GLU A 25 1.14 -11.79 -22.80
N LEU A 26 1.10 -10.81 -21.89
CA LEU A 26 0.40 -9.54 -22.17
C LEU A 26 0.97 -8.84 -23.42
N ARG A 27 2.29 -8.89 -23.60
CA ARG A 27 2.92 -8.34 -24.79
C ARG A 27 2.52 -9.08 -26.07
N LYS A 28 2.43 -10.42 -26.06
CA LYS A 28 1.97 -11.23 -27.21
C LYS A 28 0.56 -10.83 -27.63
N GLU A 29 -0.29 -10.50 -26.64
CA GLU A 29 -1.64 -10.01 -26.87
C GLU A 29 -1.70 -8.53 -27.31
N GLY A 30 -0.56 -7.89 -27.54
CA GLY A 30 -0.49 -6.50 -27.97
C GLY A 30 -0.88 -5.49 -26.90
N ILE A 31 -0.78 -5.85 -25.62
CA ILE A 31 -1.10 -4.99 -24.49
C ILE A 31 0.17 -4.22 -24.05
N GLU A 32 0.05 -2.90 -23.92
CA GLU A 32 1.10 -2.07 -23.37
C GLU A 32 1.16 -2.24 -21.84
N VAL A 33 2.33 -2.64 -21.32
CA VAL A 33 2.55 -2.85 -19.89
C VAL A 33 3.40 -1.74 -19.33
N GLN A 34 2.94 -1.17 -18.23
CA GLN A 34 3.63 -0.17 -17.44
C GLN A 34 3.77 -0.65 -16.00
N ILE A 35 4.85 -0.23 -15.32
CA ILE A 35 5.12 -0.59 -13.94
C ILE A 35 5.31 0.68 -13.11
N TRP A 36 4.54 0.81 -12.05
CA TRP A 36 4.67 1.86 -11.05
C TRP A 36 5.12 1.22 -9.73
N HIS A 37 6.36 1.48 -9.31
CA HIS A 37 7.04 0.66 -8.31
C HIS A 37 7.91 1.45 -7.33
N SER A 38 8.29 0.81 -6.21
CA SER A 38 9.33 1.25 -5.27
C SER A 38 10.57 0.34 -5.27
N LEU A 39 10.82 -0.36 -6.38
CA LEU A 39 11.88 -1.35 -6.53
C LEU A 39 13.21 -0.71 -6.92
N SER A 40 14.32 -1.40 -6.64
CA SER A 40 15.64 -1.02 -7.17
C SER A 40 15.75 -1.25 -8.68
N GLU A 41 16.65 -0.55 -9.32
CA GLU A 41 16.92 -0.71 -10.76
C GLU A 41 17.42 -2.14 -11.09
N GLU A 42 18.11 -2.79 -10.16
CA GLU A 42 18.57 -4.17 -10.30
C GLU A 42 17.41 -5.14 -10.50
N VAL A 43 16.34 -4.99 -9.71
CA VAL A 43 15.13 -5.83 -9.81
C VAL A 43 14.42 -5.61 -11.15
N ILE A 44 14.33 -4.38 -11.60
CA ILE A 44 13.74 -4.05 -12.91
C ILE A 44 14.57 -4.64 -14.03
N SER A 45 15.90 -4.48 -13.98
CA SER A 45 16.84 -5.07 -14.95
C SER A 45 16.76 -6.59 -15.01
N LEU A 46 16.61 -7.25 -13.84
CA LEU A 46 16.43 -8.69 -13.78
C LEU A 46 15.10 -9.13 -14.40
N SER A 47 14.02 -8.39 -14.14
CA SER A 47 12.71 -8.68 -14.74
C SER A 47 12.74 -8.53 -16.27
N GLU A 48 13.47 -7.55 -16.78
CA GLU A 48 13.70 -7.36 -18.22
C GLU A 48 14.43 -8.57 -18.84
N LYS A 49 15.45 -9.11 -18.16
CA LYS A 49 16.17 -10.31 -18.62
C LYS A 49 15.27 -11.55 -18.62
N ILE A 50 14.41 -11.70 -17.62
CA ILE A 50 13.51 -12.87 -17.50
C ILE A 50 12.38 -12.80 -18.54
N SER A 51 11.75 -11.66 -18.71
CA SER A 51 10.60 -11.47 -19.59
C SER A 51 10.98 -11.23 -21.06
N GLY A 52 12.25 -10.86 -21.33
CA GLY A 52 12.70 -10.37 -22.64
C GLY A 52 12.04 -9.05 -23.06
N TYR A 53 11.44 -8.33 -22.10
CA TYR A 53 10.70 -7.11 -22.34
C TYR A 53 11.02 -6.06 -21.27
N LYS A 54 11.24 -4.81 -21.73
CA LYS A 54 11.44 -3.65 -20.87
C LYS A 54 10.15 -2.82 -20.80
N PRO A 55 9.35 -3.01 -19.75
CA PRO A 55 8.15 -2.18 -19.57
C PRO A 55 8.56 -0.75 -19.22
N GLN A 56 7.70 0.20 -19.57
CA GLN A 56 7.86 1.56 -19.08
C GLN A 56 7.67 1.57 -17.56
N SER A 57 8.66 2.09 -16.83
CA SER A 57 8.65 2.07 -15.37
C SER A 57 8.62 3.48 -14.77
N PHE A 58 7.92 3.61 -13.65
CA PHE A 58 7.77 4.85 -12.88
C PHE A 58 8.02 4.57 -11.40
N SER A 59 8.82 5.40 -10.76
CA SER A 59 9.07 5.26 -9.33
C SER A 59 7.89 5.77 -8.50
N LEU A 60 7.54 5.05 -7.45
CA LEU A 60 6.65 5.53 -6.41
C LEU A 60 7.35 6.65 -5.63
N SER A 61 6.61 7.71 -5.33
CA SER A 61 7.13 8.72 -4.42
C SER A 61 7.06 8.25 -2.98
N ASN A 62 8.12 8.52 -2.24
CA ASN A 62 8.21 8.14 -0.83
C ASN A 62 8.20 9.40 0.05
N TYR A 63 7.13 10.21 -0.03
CA TYR A 63 6.96 11.29 0.92
C TYR A 63 6.67 10.72 2.31
N PRO A 64 7.39 11.14 3.36
CA PRO A 64 7.12 10.68 4.71
C PRO A 64 5.69 11.04 5.12
N GLU A 65 5.04 10.11 5.78
CA GLU A 65 3.72 10.31 6.38
C GLU A 65 3.84 11.28 7.56
N ASP A 66 2.94 12.24 7.67
CA ASP A 66 2.91 13.11 8.84
C ASP A 66 2.41 12.35 10.09
N VAL A 67 2.86 12.81 11.27
CA VAL A 67 2.59 12.14 12.55
C VAL A 67 1.09 11.98 12.83
N ILE A 68 0.29 12.96 12.48
CA ILE A 68 -1.18 12.90 12.71
C ILE A 68 -1.80 11.82 11.85
N THR A 69 -1.44 11.77 10.56
CA THR A 69 -1.91 10.72 9.65
C THR A 69 -1.49 9.34 10.13
N GLN A 70 -0.24 9.20 10.61
CA GLN A 70 0.25 7.95 11.18
C GLN A 70 -0.55 7.53 12.41
N ILE A 71 -0.80 8.44 13.37
CA ILE A 71 -1.62 8.15 14.56
C ILE A 71 -3.01 7.69 14.15
N MET A 72 -3.68 8.40 13.23
CA MET A 72 -5.01 8.05 12.78
C MET A 72 -5.05 6.66 12.11
N ARG A 73 -4.08 6.36 11.26
CA ARG A 73 -3.96 5.07 10.57
C ARG A 73 -3.74 3.93 11.55
N GLU A 74 -2.79 4.09 12.48
CA GLU A 74 -2.52 3.07 13.49
C GLU A 74 -3.72 2.90 14.45
N SER A 75 -4.42 3.99 14.81
CA SER A 75 -5.62 3.92 15.65
C SER A 75 -6.75 3.14 14.96
N ALA A 76 -7.00 3.40 13.69
CA ALA A 76 -8.00 2.67 12.92
C ALA A 76 -7.63 1.19 12.79
N SER A 77 -6.36 0.88 12.51
CA SER A 77 -5.86 -0.49 12.41
C SER A 77 -6.01 -1.25 13.73
N TYR A 78 -5.63 -0.64 14.85
CA TYR A 78 -5.76 -1.25 16.17
C TYR A 78 -7.23 -1.44 16.57
N ALA A 79 -8.09 -0.46 16.32
CA ALA A 79 -9.53 -0.57 16.58
C ALA A 79 -10.17 -1.70 15.78
N ARG A 80 -9.83 -1.85 14.49
CA ARG A 80 -10.29 -2.98 13.64
C ARG A 80 -9.81 -4.32 14.19
N LEU A 81 -8.55 -4.39 14.59
CA LEU A 81 -7.97 -5.60 15.13
C LEU A 81 -8.71 -6.02 16.40
N LEU A 82 -8.93 -5.11 17.34
CA LEU A 82 -9.71 -5.37 18.56
C LEU A 82 -11.16 -5.75 18.26
N HIS A 83 -11.79 -5.11 17.28
CA HIS A 83 -13.13 -5.46 16.85
C HIS A 83 -13.19 -6.89 16.32
N ASN A 84 -12.23 -7.28 15.47
CA ASN A 84 -12.15 -8.63 14.93
C ASN A 84 -11.89 -9.68 16.01
N VAL A 85 -10.96 -9.41 16.95
CA VAL A 85 -10.70 -10.30 18.10
C VAL A 85 -11.98 -10.55 18.89
N ARG A 86 -12.73 -9.49 19.21
CA ARG A 86 -14.00 -9.62 19.95
C ARG A 86 -15.06 -10.38 19.17
N LYS A 87 -15.15 -10.16 17.87
CA LYS A 87 -16.15 -10.78 17.00
C LYS A 87 -15.88 -12.26 16.74
N THR A 88 -14.61 -12.64 16.64
CA THR A 88 -14.20 -14.02 16.30
C THR A 88 -13.72 -14.81 17.50
N GLU A 89 -13.61 -14.18 18.68
CA GLU A 89 -13.03 -14.76 19.91
C GLU A 89 -11.62 -15.33 19.70
N ASN A 90 -10.89 -14.77 18.71
CA ASN A 90 -9.57 -15.24 18.32
C ASN A 90 -8.48 -14.23 18.72
N GLU A 91 -7.87 -14.46 19.89
CA GLU A 91 -6.80 -13.61 20.43
C GLU A 91 -5.50 -13.69 19.62
N THR A 92 -5.30 -14.74 18.82
CA THR A 92 -4.08 -14.88 18.00
C THR A 92 -3.95 -13.78 16.96
N LEU A 93 -5.06 -13.13 16.61
CA LEU A 93 -5.04 -11.97 15.71
C LEU A 93 -4.19 -10.81 16.26
N MET A 94 -4.06 -10.70 17.61
CA MET A 94 -3.21 -9.67 18.23
C MET A 94 -1.72 -9.83 17.90
N ALA A 95 -1.26 -11.01 17.50
CA ALA A 95 0.10 -11.22 17.06
C ALA A 95 0.46 -10.36 15.83
N ASN A 96 -0.54 -9.96 15.02
CA ASN A 96 -0.34 -9.04 13.90
C ASN A 96 -0.03 -7.60 14.33
N TRP A 97 -0.26 -7.26 15.60
CA TRP A 97 0.08 -5.97 16.20
C TRP A 97 1.48 -6.03 16.82
N SER A 98 2.48 -6.16 15.97
CA SER A 98 3.88 -6.27 16.39
C SER A 98 4.76 -5.31 15.58
N PHE A 99 5.55 -4.49 16.26
CA PHE A 99 6.40 -3.46 15.66
C PHE A 99 7.90 -3.71 15.87
N GLY A 100 8.26 -4.89 16.34
CA GLY A 100 9.65 -5.20 16.72
C GLY A 100 10.15 -4.27 17.83
N ASN A 101 11.30 -3.65 17.65
CA ASN A 101 11.87 -2.71 18.65
C ASN A 101 11.87 -1.26 18.09
N PRO A 102 10.74 -0.55 18.12
CA PRO A 102 10.64 0.79 17.58
C PRO A 102 11.36 1.81 18.49
N GLY A 103 11.93 2.85 17.88
CA GLY A 103 12.50 3.99 18.63
C GLY A 103 11.45 4.73 19.47
N LEU A 104 11.91 5.56 20.40
CA LEU A 104 11.05 6.24 21.41
C LEU A 104 9.87 7.01 20.78
N GLY A 105 10.11 7.79 19.73
CA GLY A 105 9.04 8.55 19.06
C GLY A 105 7.95 7.64 18.48
N LYS A 106 8.34 6.55 17.84
CA LYS A 106 7.40 5.57 17.31
C LYS A 106 6.63 4.83 18.42
N LYS A 107 7.28 4.55 19.57
CA LYS A 107 6.61 3.97 20.74
C LYS A 107 5.49 4.87 21.26
N LEU A 108 5.71 6.18 21.30
CA LEU A 108 4.67 7.14 21.73
C LEU A 108 3.48 7.16 20.75
N ILE A 109 3.76 7.17 19.46
CA ILE A 109 2.71 7.09 18.42
C ILE A 109 1.88 5.82 18.58
N ILE A 110 2.53 4.67 18.75
CA ILE A 110 1.84 3.38 18.93
C ILE A 110 0.97 3.40 20.17
N ARG A 111 1.49 3.84 21.33
CA ARG A 111 0.71 3.92 22.57
C ARG A 111 -0.51 4.83 22.46
N LEU A 112 -0.34 5.99 21.80
CA LEU A 112 -1.44 6.91 21.56
C LEU A 112 -2.49 6.28 20.63
N ALA A 113 -2.05 5.59 19.60
CA ALA A 113 -2.92 4.85 18.68
C ALA A 113 -3.69 3.72 19.39
N GLU A 114 -3.03 2.97 20.26
CA GLU A 114 -3.64 1.95 21.09
C GLU A 114 -4.72 2.53 22.00
N TRP A 115 -4.42 3.64 22.66
CA TRP A 115 -5.37 4.33 23.54
C TRP A 115 -6.61 4.81 22.76
N ILE A 116 -6.44 5.46 21.63
CA ILE A 116 -7.54 5.91 20.76
C ILE A 116 -8.32 4.71 20.22
N GLY A 117 -7.64 3.71 19.68
CA GLY A 117 -8.26 2.53 19.10
C GLY A 117 -9.01 1.68 20.13
N ALA A 118 -8.48 1.52 21.35
CA ALA A 118 -9.16 0.82 22.45
C ALA A 118 -10.43 1.53 22.89
N SER A 119 -10.46 2.86 22.82
CA SER A 119 -11.63 3.69 23.12
C SER A 119 -12.72 3.59 22.05
N THR A 120 -12.36 3.11 20.84
CA THR A 120 -13.25 2.97 19.69
C THR A 120 -13.93 1.61 19.73
N ARG A 121 -15.17 1.54 20.29
CA ARG A 121 -15.83 0.27 20.61
C ARG A 121 -16.79 -0.22 19.52
N SER A 122 -17.42 0.68 18.78
CA SER A 122 -18.39 0.32 17.76
C SER A 122 -17.78 0.33 16.36
N TYR A 123 -18.37 -0.45 15.45
CA TYR A 123 -17.93 -0.48 14.06
C TYR A 123 -18.12 0.88 13.37
N GLU A 124 -19.20 1.58 13.69
CA GLU A 124 -19.49 2.93 13.18
C GLU A 124 -18.42 3.94 13.61
N SER A 125 -17.92 3.82 14.85
CA SER A 125 -16.82 4.65 15.33
C SER A 125 -15.52 4.39 14.59
N ILE A 126 -15.25 3.13 14.22
CA ILE A 126 -14.09 2.76 13.39
C ILE A 126 -14.22 3.42 12.01
N LEU A 127 -15.38 3.28 11.35
CA LEU A 127 -15.63 3.90 10.05
C LEU A 127 -15.49 5.43 10.10
N SER A 128 -15.85 6.05 11.23
CA SER A 128 -15.69 7.50 11.43
C SER A 128 -14.21 7.90 11.43
N ILE A 129 -13.35 7.18 12.15
CA ILE A 129 -11.90 7.43 12.16
C ILE A 129 -11.33 7.25 10.74
N GLU A 130 -11.74 6.20 10.04
CA GLU A 130 -11.30 5.96 8.67
C GLU A 130 -11.75 7.03 7.69
N SER A 131 -12.97 7.52 7.84
CA SER A 131 -13.46 8.63 7.04
C SER A 131 -12.63 9.91 7.24
N LEU A 132 -12.25 10.21 8.49
CA LEU A 132 -11.34 11.32 8.80
C LEU A 132 -9.94 11.09 8.23
N LEU A 133 -9.40 9.87 8.36
CA LEU A 133 -8.13 9.48 7.76
C LEU A 133 -8.15 9.67 6.23
N TRP A 134 -9.19 9.22 5.55
CA TRP A 134 -9.35 9.41 4.11
C TRP A 134 -9.40 10.88 3.70
N LYS A 135 -10.12 11.71 4.45
CA LYS A 135 -10.14 13.17 4.22
C LYS A 135 -8.74 13.76 4.35
N LYS A 136 -8.00 13.34 5.38
CA LYS A 136 -6.61 13.80 5.62
C LYS A 136 -5.67 13.32 4.51
N LEU A 137 -5.74 12.05 4.12
CA LEU A 137 -4.91 11.48 3.05
C LEU A 137 -5.10 12.20 1.72
N LYS A 138 -6.34 12.57 1.35
CA LYS A 138 -6.62 13.33 0.11
C LYS A 138 -5.91 14.69 0.05
N SER A 139 -5.56 15.28 1.19
CA SER A 139 -4.77 16.51 1.26
C SER A 139 -3.26 16.30 1.23
N SER A 140 -2.79 15.06 1.38
CA SER A 140 -1.36 14.71 1.49
C SER A 140 -0.60 14.94 0.18
N LYS A 141 0.72 15.12 0.29
CA LYS A 141 1.62 15.21 -0.87
C LYS A 141 1.64 13.92 -1.67
N ASN A 142 1.63 12.75 -0.97
CA ASN A 142 1.58 11.45 -1.61
C ASN A 142 0.35 11.29 -2.50
N TYR A 143 -0.83 11.62 -1.99
CA TYR A 143 -2.07 11.52 -2.77
C TYR A 143 -2.05 12.44 -4.00
N LYS A 144 -1.63 13.69 -3.84
CA LYS A 144 -1.55 14.66 -4.94
C LYS A 144 -0.57 14.20 -6.02
N TYR A 145 0.59 13.71 -5.60
CA TYR A 145 1.59 13.14 -6.52
C TYR A 145 1.03 11.91 -7.23
N SER A 146 0.50 10.95 -6.49
CA SER A 146 -0.04 9.71 -7.07
C SER A 146 -1.17 9.97 -8.04
N ARG A 147 -2.07 10.90 -7.69
CA ARG A 147 -3.15 11.31 -8.60
C ARG A 147 -2.62 11.92 -9.89
N LYS A 148 -1.66 12.85 -9.79
CA LYS A 148 -1.03 13.47 -10.97
C LYS A 148 -0.34 12.40 -11.81
N LYS A 149 0.41 11.49 -11.18
CA LYS A 149 1.13 10.41 -11.86
C LYS A 149 0.17 9.46 -12.58
N LEU A 150 -0.92 9.08 -11.94
CA LEU A 150 -1.94 8.23 -12.54
C LEU A 150 -2.60 8.90 -13.78
N GLN A 151 -2.80 10.22 -13.71
CA GLN A 151 -3.28 10.98 -14.86
C GLN A 151 -2.26 11.03 -16.02
N GLU A 152 -0.96 11.10 -15.73
CA GLU A 152 0.11 11.04 -16.73
C GLU A 152 0.24 9.65 -17.36
N ILE A 153 0.17 8.59 -16.55
CA ILE A 153 0.25 7.19 -16.98
C ILE A 153 -0.98 6.84 -17.83
N HIS A 154 -2.14 7.29 -17.43
CA HIS A 154 -3.44 7.07 -18.07
C HIS A 154 -3.68 5.58 -18.45
N PRO A 155 -3.62 4.64 -17.49
CA PRO A 155 -3.85 3.24 -17.77
C PRO A 155 -5.34 2.95 -17.93
N ASP A 156 -5.68 1.98 -18.81
CA ASP A 156 -7.04 1.45 -18.90
C ASP A 156 -7.35 0.58 -17.68
N ILE A 157 -6.34 -0.15 -17.18
CA ILE A 157 -6.45 -1.02 -16.00
C ILE A 157 -5.27 -0.77 -15.07
N LEU A 158 -5.55 -0.60 -13.77
CA LEU A 158 -4.55 -0.53 -12.70
C LEU A 158 -4.65 -1.80 -11.84
N PHE A 159 -3.58 -2.60 -11.85
CA PHE A 159 -3.43 -3.73 -10.94
C PHE A 159 -2.63 -3.31 -9.71
N CYS A 160 -3.23 -3.49 -8.53
CA CYS A 160 -2.57 -3.27 -7.24
C CYS A 160 -2.25 -4.63 -6.60
N THR A 161 -1.03 -4.77 -6.07
CA THR A 161 -0.57 -5.96 -5.33
C THR A 161 -0.78 -5.78 -3.83
#